data_2f7bdec4bd34cfe337ed633d2d420295
#
_entry.id   2f7bdec4bd34cfe337ed633d2d420295
#
_cell.length_a   1.000
_cell.length_b   1.000
_cell.length_c   1.000
_cell.angle_alpha   90.00
_cell.angle_beta   90.00
_cell.angle_gamma   90.00
#
_symmetry.space_group_name_H-M   'P 1'
#
loop_
_entity.id
_entity.type
_entity.pdbx_description
1 polymer ?
#
loop_
_entity_poly.entity_id
_entity_poly.type
_entity_poly.pdbx_seq_one_letter_code
_entity_poly.pdbx_strand_id
1 'polypeptide(L)' 'MKLAVIGMGLMGGSAALAMKRAGTIHSVYACDMSPEAVSDSISMGIADEGGSDPAEAARSADVIMV' A
#
# COMPACT_ATOMS: atom_id res chain seq x y z
N MET A 1 12.85 -1.72 -0.29
CA MET A 1 12.19 -0.40 -0.26
C MET A 1 10.77 -0.53 0.25
N LYS A 2 10.30 0.51 0.90
CA LYS A 2 8.94 0.59 1.39
C LYS A 2 8.09 1.41 0.43
N LEU A 3 6.97 0.87 -0.02
CA LEU A 3 6.03 1.51 -0.93
C LEU A 3 4.81 2.01 -0.17
N ALA A 4 4.40 3.24 -0.39
CA ALA A 4 3.10 3.73 0.02
C ALA A 4 2.19 3.84 -1.20
N VAL A 5 1.02 3.24 -1.12
CA VAL A 5 0.01 3.33 -2.18
C VAL A 5 -1.13 4.22 -1.69
N ILE A 6 -1.36 5.31 -2.39
CA ILE A 6 -2.42 6.25 -2.07
C ILE A 6 -3.62 5.92 -2.97
N GLY A 7 -4.72 5.53 -2.36
CA GLY A 7 -5.89 5.07 -3.11
C GLY A 7 -5.75 3.62 -3.53
N MET A 8 -6.07 2.70 -2.61
CA MET A 8 -5.98 1.26 -2.86
C MET A 8 -7.14 0.77 -3.70
N GLY A 9 -7.15 1.18 -4.97
CA GLY A 9 -8.05 0.59 -5.93
C GLY A 9 -7.53 -0.77 -6.41
N LEU A 10 -8.31 -1.46 -7.22
CA LEU A 10 -7.97 -2.78 -7.73
C LEU A 10 -6.62 -2.80 -8.46
N MET A 11 -6.38 -1.80 -9.28
CA MET A 11 -5.14 -1.71 -10.05
C MET A 11 -3.93 -1.39 -9.17
N GLY A 12 -4.12 -0.52 -8.18
CA GLY A 12 -3.06 -0.20 -7.22
C GLY A 12 -2.62 -1.42 -6.42
N GLY A 13 -3.60 -2.22 -5.98
CA GLY A 13 -3.33 -3.45 -5.26
C GLY A 13 -2.57 -4.47 -6.09
N SER A 14 -2.94 -4.62 -7.35
CA SER A 14 -2.27 -5.55 -8.27
C SER A 14 -0.81 -5.15 -8.52
N ALA A 15 -0.56 -3.86 -8.74
CA ALA A 15 0.78 -3.35 -8.97
C ALA A 15 1.67 -3.53 -7.73
N ALA A 16 1.13 -3.22 -6.55
CA ALA A 16 1.85 -3.39 -5.28
C ALA A 16 2.23 -4.85 -5.05
N LEU A 17 1.30 -5.77 -5.29
CA LEU A 17 1.55 -7.19 -5.13
C LEU A 17 2.62 -7.69 -6.10
N ALA A 18 2.58 -7.24 -7.35
CA ALA A 18 3.57 -7.62 -8.35
C ALA A 18 4.97 -7.16 -7.96
N MET A 19 5.10 -5.93 -7.47
CA MET A 19 6.38 -5.39 -7.01
C MET A 19 6.90 -6.14 -5.78
N LYS A 20 6.01 -6.51 -4.87
CA LYS A 20 6.36 -7.27 -3.68
C LYS A 20 6.87 -8.67 -4.06
N ARG A 21 6.21 -9.33 -4.99
CA ARG A 21 6.62 -10.65 -5.50
C ARG A 21 7.94 -10.60 -6.25
N ALA A 22 8.20 -9.51 -6.94
CA ALA A 22 9.47 -9.31 -7.66
C ALA A 22 10.65 -9.04 -6.72
N GLY A 23 10.38 -8.79 -5.43
CA GLY A 23 11.42 -8.52 -4.45
C GLY A 23 11.93 -7.08 -4.44
N THR A 24 11.36 -6.21 -5.27
CA THR A 24 11.73 -4.79 -5.31
C THR A 24 11.23 -4.06 -4.07
N ILE A 25 10.03 -4.43 -3.60
CA ILE A 25 9.37 -3.81 -2.45
C ILE A 25 9.29 -4.84 -1.32
N HIS A 26 9.71 -4.45 -0.13
CA HIS A 26 9.69 -5.30 1.06
C HIS A 26 8.42 -5.14 1.87
N SER A 27 7.88 -3.94 1.94
CA SER A 27 6.67 -3.65 2.67
C SER A 27 5.81 -2.63 1.95
N VAL A 28 4.49 -2.71 2.17
CA VAL A 28 3.51 -1.85 1.53
C VAL A 28 2.64 -1.21 2.60
N TYR A 29 2.50 0.10 2.53
CA TYR A 29 1.57 0.86 3.32
C TYR A 29 0.38 1.25 2.43
N ALA A 30 -0.82 0.80 2.79
CA ALA A 30 -2.04 1.14 2.06
C ALA A 30 -2.69 2.37 2.67
N CYS A 31 -2.84 3.42 1.89
CA CYS A 31 -3.53 4.62 2.32
C CYS A 31 -4.81 4.79 1.53
N ASP A 32 -5.95 4.77 2.22
CA ASP A 32 -7.26 4.94 1.60
C ASP A 32 -8.23 5.54 2.62
N MET A 33 -9.16 6.33 2.15
CA MET A 33 -10.20 6.89 3.01
C MET A 33 -11.21 5.82 3.44
N SER A 34 -11.29 4.71 2.74
CA SER A 34 -12.13 3.58 3.09
C SER A 34 -11.39 2.63 4.02
N PRO A 35 -11.81 2.49 5.30
CA PRO A 35 -11.19 1.52 6.20
C PRO A 35 -11.32 0.08 5.70
N GLU A 36 -12.39 -0.22 4.98
CA GLU A 36 -12.61 -1.55 4.41
C GLU A 36 -11.58 -1.87 3.33
N ALA A 37 -11.25 -0.90 2.47
CA ALA A 37 -10.25 -1.10 1.43
C ALA A 37 -8.87 -1.38 2.05
N VAL A 38 -8.51 -0.68 3.11
CA VAL A 38 -7.27 -0.88 3.84
C VAL A 38 -7.26 -2.27 4.49
N SER A 39 -8.32 -2.62 5.18
CA SER A 39 -8.46 -3.92 5.84
C SER A 39 -8.37 -5.07 4.86
N ASP A 40 -9.05 -4.95 3.72
CA ASP A 40 -9.03 -5.97 2.68
C ASP A 40 -7.62 -6.14 2.11
N SER A 41 -6.92 -5.05 1.87
CA SER A 41 -5.54 -5.09 1.36
C SER A 41 -4.60 -5.84 2.31
N ILE A 42 -4.77 -5.63 3.61
CA ILE A 42 -3.97 -6.33 4.61
C ILE A 42 -4.35 -7.80 4.66
N SER A 43 -5.64 -8.11 4.64
CA SER A 43 -6.14 -9.49 4.68
C SER A 43 -5.68 -10.30 3.47
N MET A 44 -5.57 -9.66 2.31
CA MET A 44 -5.14 -10.31 1.07
C MET A 44 -3.62 -10.43 0.96
N GLY A 45 -2.88 -9.95 1.94
CA GLY A 45 -1.42 -9.99 1.92
C GLY A 45 -0.77 -8.96 1.00
N ILE A 46 -1.52 -8.01 0.49
CA ILE A 46 -1.00 -6.94 -0.38
C ILE A 46 -0.30 -5.88 0.45
N ALA A 47 -0.94 -5.43 1.52
CA ALA A 47 -0.38 -4.42 2.40
C ALA A 47 0.03 -5.02 3.75
N ASP A 48 1.08 -4.49 4.33
CA ASP A 48 1.57 -4.88 5.64
C ASP A 48 0.98 -4.00 6.74
N GLU A 49 0.67 -2.76 6.39
CA GLU A 49 0.04 -1.79 7.28
C GLU A 49 -0.77 -0.79 6.46
N GLY A 50 -1.56 0.02 7.12
CA GLY A 50 -2.37 1.00 6.41
C GLY A 50 -3.01 2.03 7.32
N GLY A 51 -3.60 3.03 6.70
CA GLY A 51 -4.29 4.12 7.37
C GLY A 51 -4.95 5.04 6.38
N SER A 52 -5.48 6.17 6.87
CA SER A 52 -6.19 7.14 6.05
C SER A 52 -5.45 8.46 5.86
N ASP A 53 -4.28 8.62 6.45
CA ASP A 53 -3.51 9.86 6.37
C ASP A 53 -2.38 9.75 5.34
N PRO A 54 -2.50 10.44 4.18
CA PRO A 54 -1.47 10.41 3.15
C PRO A 54 -0.11 10.94 3.63
N ALA A 55 -0.11 11.91 4.53
CA ALA A 55 1.12 12.48 5.06
C ALA A 55 1.90 11.46 5.88
N GLU A 56 1.20 10.66 6.67
CA GLU A 56 1.81 9.59 7.44
C GLU A 56 2.36 8.50 6.52
N ALA A 57 1.61 8.14 5.50
CA ALA A 57 2.06 7.17 4.50
C ALA A 57 3.35 7.64 3.82
N ALA A 58 3.39 8.91 3.42
CA ALA A 58 4.54 9.48 2.73
C ALA A 58 5.79 9.53 3.61
N ARG A 59 5.63 9.81 4.90
CA ARG A 59 6.77 9.94 5.81
C ARG A 59 7.58 8.65 5.96
N SER A 60 6.92 7.52 5.87
CA SER A 60 7.58 6.23 6.10
C SER A 60 7.97 5.51 4.82
N ALA A 61 7.64 6.06 3.67
CA ALA A 61 7.84 5.38 2.39
C ALA A 61 9.07 5.89 1.65
N ASP A 62 9.71 4.98 0.91
CA ASP A 62 10.76 5.32 -0.05
C ASP A 62 10.18 5.70 -1.41
N VAL A 63 9.04 5.09 -1.75
CA VAL A 63 8.34 5.31 -3.02
C VAL A 63 6.86 5.49 -2.73
N ILE A 64 6.24 6.43 -3.44
CA ILE A 64 4.81 6.69 -3.33
C ILE A 64 4.17 6.46 -4.70
N MET A 65 3.11 5.67 -4.71
CA MET A 65 2.31 5.42 -5.90
C MET A 65 0.90 5.98 -5.68
N VAL A 66 0.46 6.79 -6.60
CA VAL A 66 -0.86 7.43 -6.54
C VAL A 66 -1.79 6.86 -7.59
#